data_c97824e97455fe5568f65538a224f611
#
_entry.id   c97824e97455fe5568f65538a224f611
#
_cell.length_a   1.000
_cell.length_b   1.000
_cell.length_c   1.000
_cell.angle_alpha   90.00
_cell.angle_beta   90.00
_cell.angle_gamma   90.00
#
_symmetry.space_group_name_H-M   'P 1'
#
loop_
_entity.id
_entity.type
_entity.pdbx_description
1 polymer ?
#
loop_
_entity_poly.entity_id
_entity_poly.type
_entity_poly.pdbx_seq_one_letter_code
_entity_poly.pdbx_strand_id
1 'polypeptide(L)'
;MATPAIALLDQSLPFGGGCGGGDGSDRLSKEIFSILESNFLFGAQALEPAGACSAGRVRVLSVDGGADGGALAAAALVRLERRLQELSGNPEARVADYFDVAAGSGAGGFLAAALFARRMPAEAARDIVAKNRKVFSGRHGRGGLFSRPEAVFKKVFGDLTVRDAAKPLLIPCYDMATAAPFVFSRADAVEAEAFDFPLWQVCAAACGVGPAEVASLDGRTTLRAAAAAGGTGAGVANPTAVAVTHVLHNKREFPFAAGAGDLVVLSLGGNAAAGTAARASSSSLLRIAGACQADMVDQAVAMAFGESRATNYVRIQGNGITAGATAEAAMAERGVESVLFRGKKLMPQTNGERLDGVAEQLVREQHRRMDSKTPVVLIKPSATPRTSSSSASTLITVSTNSSSESP
;
A
#
# COMPACT_ATOMS: atom_id res chain seq x y z
N MET A 1 41.79 15.50 23.12
CA MET A 1 40.57 16.35 23.11
C MET A 1 39.41 15.49 23.57
N ALA A 2 38.82 15.84 24.68
CA ALA A 2 37.94 15.01 25.48
C ALA A 2 36.52 14.95 24.92
N THR A 3 35.93 13.77 24.92
CA THR A 3 34.55 13.48 24.64
C THR A 3 33.68 13.87 25.85
N PRO A 4 32.54 14.58 25.71
CA PRO A 4 31.69 14.83 26.87
C PRO A 4 30.81 13.63 27.16
N ALA A 5 30.86 13.16 28.40
CA ALA A 5 29.97 12.19 28.97
C ALA A 5 28.61 12.81 29.22
N ILE A 6 27.55 12.12 28.79
CA ILE A 6 26.16 12.48 29.11
C ILE A 6 25.88 11.93 30.52
N ALA A 7 25.62 12.85 31.45
CA ALA A 7 25.19 12.53 32.80
C ALA A 7 23.72 12.13 32.80
N LEU A 8 23.43 10.92 33.25
CA LEU A 8 22.08 10.46 33.60
C LEU A 8 21.68 11.11 34.91
N LEU A 9 20.62 11.91 34.91
CA LEU A 9 19.97 12.46 36.09
C LEU A 9 19.14 11.35 36.75
N ASP A 10 19.66 10.88 37.88
CA ASP A 10 18.93 10.06 38.84
C ASP A 10 17.98 10.98 39.65
N GLN A 11 16.67 10.84 39.48
CA GLN A 11 15.65 11.45 40.33
C GLN A 11 14.85 10.34 41.01
N SER A 12 15.35 9.86 42.10
CA SER A 12 14.61 9.08 43.07
C SER A 12 13.71 9.99 43.89
N LEU A 13 12.38 9.91 43.71
CA LEU A 13 11.37 10.46 44.58
C LEU A 13 10.89 9.38 45.57
N PRO A 14 10.83 9.64 46.88
CA PRO A 14 10.32 8.70 47.82
C PRO A 14 8.79 8.82 47.93
N PHE A 15 8.04 7.79 47.60
CA PHE A 15 6.66 7.63 48.05
C PHE A 15 6.62 6.62 49.20
N GLY A 16 6.41 7.13 50.39
CA GLY A 16 6.02 6.34 51.53
C GLY A 16 4.51 6.26 51.60
N GLY A 17 3.99 5.12 52.06
CA GLY A 17 2.59 4.95 52.44
C GLY A 17 2.03 3.61 51.98
N GLY A 18 2.05 2.63 52.92
CA GLY A 18 1.58 1.26 52.69
C GLY A 18 0.07 1.13 52.60
N CYS A 19 -0.34 0.05 51.93
CA CYS A 19 -1.40 -0.86 52.36
C CYS A 19 -1.39 -2.09 51.46
N GLY A 20 -1.45 -3.26 52.05
CA GLY A 20 -1.27 -4.56 51.42
C GLY A 20 -2.40 -4.99 50.51
N GLY A 21 -2.05 -5.91 49.63
CA GLY A 21 -2.97 -6.70 48.82
C GLY A 21 -2.68 -6.54 47.32
N GLY A 22 -1.85 -7.42 46.71
CA GLY A 22 -1.73 -7.46 45.27
C GLY A 22 -0.41 -8.03 44.74
N ASP A 23 0.05 -9.16 45.27
CA ASP A 23 1.31 -9.79 44.79
C ASP A 23 1.27 -10.29 43.33
N GLY A 24 0.10 -10.36 42.71
CA GLY A 24 -0.07 -10.81 41.31
C GLY A 24 0.14 -9.72 40.28
N SER A 25 -0.22 -8.46 40.55
CA SER A 25 -0.12 -7.34 39.61
C SER A 25 1.32 -6.87 39.44
N ASP A 26 2.09 -6.81 40.51
CA ASP A 26 3.49 -6.40 40.51
C ASP A 26 4.39 -7.43 39.83
N ARG A 27 4.03 -8.71 39.93
CA ARG A 27 4.77 -9.79 39.27
C ARG A 27 4.57 -9.75 37.75
N LEU A 28 3.32 -9.54 37.31
CA LEU A 28 2.98 -9.41 35.89
C LEU A 28 3.63 -8.17 35.24
N SER A 29 3.62 -7.04 35.98
CA SER A 29 4.28 -5.81 35.52
C SER A 29 5.79 -6.00 35.40
N LYS A 30 6.45 -6.65 36.34
CA LYS A 30 7.89 -6.96 36.30
C LYS A 30 8.22 -7.93 35.17
N GLU A 31 7.36 -8.92 34.91
CA GLU A 31 7.55 -9.87 33.82
C GLU A 31 7.38 -9.20 32.45
N ILE A 32 6.37 -8.32 32.30
CA ILE A 32 6.17 -7.51 31.08
C ILE A 32 7.34 -6.56 30.87
N PHE A 33 7.81 -5.87 31.91
CA PHE A 33 9.00 -5.00 31.80
C PHE A 33 10.26 -5.79 31.48
N SER A 34 10.49 -6.96 32.05
CA SER A 34 11.64 -7.82 31.73
C SER A 34 11.60 -8.30 30.28
N ILE A 35 10.43 -8.64 29.74
CA ILE A 35 10.26 -9.04 28.34
C ILE A 35 10.50 -7.84 27.40
N LEU A 36 9.99 -6.67 27.75
CA LEU A 36 10.21 -5.43 26.98
C LEU A 36 11.69 -5.01 27.02
N GLU A 37 12.33 -5.09 28.16
CA GLU A 37 13.74 -4.74 28.35
C GLU A 37 14.65 -5.71 27.63
N SER A 38 14.38 -7.01 27.68
CA SER A 38 15.14 -8.01 26.92
C SER A 38 15.00 -7.83 25.40
N ASN A 39 13.80 -7.49 24.91
CA ASN A 39 13.57 -7.20 23.50
C ASN A 39 14.20 -5.87 23.05
N PHE A 40 14.32 -4.90 23.96
CA PHE A 40 14.88 -3.58 23.64
C PHE A 40 16.43 -3.56 23.74
N LEU A 41 17.01 -4.25 24.71
CA LEU A 41 18.46 -4.25 24.98
C LEU A 41 19.23 -5.31 24.17
N PHE A 42 18.60 -6.43 23.84
CA PHE A 42 19.28 -7.54 23.17
C PHE A 42 18.83 -7.73 21.72
N GLY A 43 17.98 -6.83 21.18
CA GLY A 43 17.40 -6.95 19.85
C GLY A 43 16.94 -8.39 19.63
N ALA A 44 15.70 -8.66 19.36
CA ALA A 44 15.23 -10.02 19.14
C ALA A 44 16.17 -10.76 18.18
N GLN A 45 17.22 -11.38 18.68
CA GLN A 45 17.84 -12.50 18.00
C GLN A 45 16.77 -13.55 17.99
N ALA A 46 15.96 -13.55 16.92
CA ALA A 46 15.14 -14.68 16.61
C ALA A 46 16.08 -15.88 16.60
N LEU A 47 16.01 -16.70 17.63
CA LEU A 47 16.45 -18.07 17.56
C LEU A 47 15.72 -18.65 16.37
N GLU A 48 16.40 -18.70 15.22
CA GLU A 48 15.93 -19.47 14.07
C GLU A 48 15.69 -20.88 14.60
N PRO A 49 14.46 -21.37 14.63
CA PRO A 49 14.25 -22.77 14.96
C PRO A 49 14.93 -23.57 13.86
N ALA A 50 16.02 -24.24 14.22
CA ALA A 50 16.76 -25.12 13.34
C ALA A 50 15.79 -26.15 12.76
N GLY A 51 15.40 -25.98 11.48
CA GLY A 51 14.50 -26.92 10.77
C GLY A 51 13.15 -26.37 10.32
N ALA A 52 12.81 -25.09 10.58
CA ALA A 52 11.64 -24.51 9.94
C ALA A 52 11.92 -24.29 8.44
N CYS A 53 11.29 -25.07 7.59
CA CYS A 53 11.16 -24.77 6.16
C CYS A 53 10.67 -23.31 6.07
N SER A 54 11.54 -22.40 5.66
CA SER A 54 11.22 -20.97 5.54
C SER A 54 10.03 -20.82 4.59
N ALA A 55 8.86 -20.56 5.15
CA ALA A 55 7.69 -20.22 4.39
C ALA A 55 8.00 -18.94 3.66
N GLY A 56 8.43 -18.83 2.48
CA GLY A 56 8.86 -17.65 1.71
C GLY A 56 8.51 -16.26 2.29
N ARG A 57 9.03 -15.21 1.71
CA ARG A 57 8.78 -13.83 2.19
C ARG A 57 7.53 -13.24 1.57
N VAL A 58 6.83 -12.35 2.28
CA VAL A 58 5.70 -11.57 1.74
C VAL A 58 6.22 -10.49 0.80
N ARG A 59 5.68 -10.45 -0.42
CA ARG A 59 6.09 -9.54 -1.48
C ARG A 59 5.12 -8.36 -1.55
N VAL A 60 5.64 -7.17 -1.28
CA VAL A 60 4.88 -5.92 -1.13
C VAL A 60 5.21 -4.98 -2.28
N LEU A 61 4.18 -4.50 -2.98
CA LEU A 61 4.28 -3.41 -3.95
C LEU A 61 3.70 -2.14 -3.34
N SER A 62 4.48 -1.07 -3.29
CA SER A 62 4.03 0.26 -2.87
C SER A 62 4.21 1.25 -4.00
N VAL A 63 3.17 2.03 -4.32
CA VAL A 63 3.20 2.98 -5.45
C VAL A 63 2.72 4.36 -5.01
N ASP A 64 3.60 5.34 -5.11
CA ASP A 64 3.29 6.72 -4.77
C ASP A 64 2.45 7.41 -5.87
N GLY A 65 1.71 8.44 -5.49
CA GLY A 65 0.98 9.27 -6.44
C GLY A 65 1.86 10.12 -7.35
N GLY A 66 2.98 10.59 -6.80
CA GLY A 66 3.98 11.41 -7.50
C GLY A 66 3.46 12.74 -8.05
N ALA A 67 4.31 13.76 -8.08
CA ALA A 67 4.00 15.05 -8.70
C ALA A 67 3.93 14.97 -10.25
N ASP A 68 4.44 13.88 -10.82
CA ASP A 68 4.40 13.53 -12.24
C ASP A 68 3.11 12.82 -12.65
N GLY A 69 2.19 12.62 -11.70
CA GLY A 69 0.93 11.89 -11.92
C GLY A 69 1.12 10.39 -12.12
N GLY A 70 2.15 9.81 -11.50
CA GLY A 70 2.44 8.38 -11.55
C GLY A 70 3.15 7.91 -12.82
N ALA A 71 3.67 8.83 -13.65
CA ALA A 71 4.30 8.48 -14.92
C ALA A 71 5.55 7.60 -14.73
N LEU A 72 6.41 7.94 -13.76
CA LEU A 72 7.61 7.18 -13.44
C LEU A 72 7.26 5.78 -12.94
N ALA A 73 6.32 5.70 -11.98
CA ALA A 73 5.86 4.43 -11.44
C ALA A 73 5.25 3.53 -12.51
N ALA A 74 4.44 4.11 -13.42
CA ALA A 74 3.85 3.35 -14.54
C ALA A 74 4.91 2.80 -15.49
N ALA A 75 5.95 3.59 -15.82
CA ALA A 75 7.07 3.11 -16.65
C ALA A 75 7.89 2.02 -15.95
N ALA A 76 8.13 2.17 -14.64
CA ALA A 76 8.79 1.15 -13.83
C ALA A 76 8.00 -0.17 -13.82
N LEU A 77 6.67 -0.12 -13.68
CA LEU A 77 5.81 -1.29 -13.73
C LEU A 77 5.84 -2.00 -15.08
N VAL A 78 5.85 -1.25 -16.19
CA VAL A 78 5.99 -1.83 -17.54
C VAL A 78 7.33 -2.54 -17.70
N ARG A 79 8.43 -1.91 -17.28
CA ARG A 79 9.76 -2.55 -17.34
C ARG A 79 9.79 -3.81 -16.48
N LEU A 80 9.26 -3.72 -15.26
CA LEU A 80 9.18 -4.85 -14.35
C LEU A 80 8.40 -6.02 -14.96
N GLU A 81 7.21 -5.76 -15.52
CA GLU A 81 6.38 -6.81 -16.14
C GLU A 81 7.10 -7.50 -17.28
N ARG A 82 7.74 -6.75 -18.18
CA ARG A 82 8.55 -7.31 -19.26
C ARG A 82 9.69 -8.18 -18.72
N ARG A 83 10.42 -7.70 -17.73
CA ARG A 83 11.52 -8.46 -17.14
C ARG A 83 11.05 -9.73 -16.45
N LEU A 84 9.90 -9.69 -15.77
CA LEU A 84 9.28 -10.87 -15.16
C LEU A 84 8.86 -11.89 -16.24
N GLN A 85 8.30 -11.44 -17.38
CA GLN A 85 7.95 -12.30 -18.52
C GLN A 85 9.18 -12.98 -19.11
N GLU A 86 10.26 -12.21 -19.30
CA GLU A 86 11.54 -12.75 -19.80
C GLU A 86 12.12 -13.82 -18.87
N LEU A 87 12.22 -13.50 -17.58
CA LEU A 87 12.84 -14.38 -16.58
C LEU A 87 12.02 -15.64 -16.29
N SER A 88 10.69 -15.54 -16.36
CA SER A 88 9.80 -16.70 -16.12
C SER A 88 9.52 -17.51 -17.39
N GLY A 89 9.85 -17.00 -18.57
CA GLY A 89 9.48 -17.60 -19.85
C GLY A 89 7.98 -17.59 -20.12
N ASN A 90 7.18 -16.85 -19.34
CA ASN A 90 5.73 -16.77 -19.47
C ASN A 90 5.30 -15.39 -19.98
N PRO A 91 4.86 -15.25 -21.23
CA PRO A 91 4.44 -13.96 -21.80
C PRO A 91 3.15 -13.41 -21.16
N GLU A 92 2.36 -14.25 -20.49
CA GLU A 92 1.12 -13.87 -19.80
C GLU A 92 1.35 -13.50 -18.33
N ALA A 93 2.60 -13.53 -17.85
CA ALA A 93 2.93 -13.13 -16.49
C ALA A 93 2.59 -11.64 -16.27
N ARG A 94 1.96 -11.35 -15.14
CA ARG A 94 1.58 -9.99 -14.74
C ARG A 94 2.27 -9.60 -13.44
N VAL A 95 2.48 -8.31 -13.23
CA VAL A 95 3.05 -7.80 -11.98
C VAL A 95 2.29 -8.35 -10.77
N ALA A 96 0.96 -8.38 -10.81
CA ALA A 96 0.13 -8.89 -9.73
C ALA A 96 0.40 -10.37 -9.38
N ASP A 97 0.97 -11.17 -10.27
CA ASP A 97 1.27 -12.58 -9.98
C ASP A 97 2.46 -12.73 -9.02
N TYR A 98 3.35 -11.74 -9.02
CA TYR A 98 4.60 -11.75 -8.25
C TYR A 98 4.55 -10.98 -6.94
N PHE A 99 3.46 -10.30 -6.64
CA PHE A 99 3.26 -9.60 -5.37
C PHE A 99 2.04 -10.15 -4.62
N ASP A 100 2.07 -10.03 -3.31
CA ASP A 100 1.03 -10.54 -2.42
C ASP A 100 0.07 -9.46 -1.96
N VAL A 101 0.58 -8.24 -1.83
CA VAL A 101 -0.18 -7.06 -1.43
C VAL A 101 0.31 -5.84 -2.22
N ALA A 102 -0.61 -4.97 -2.60
CA ALA A 102 -0.28 -3.67 -3.15
C ALA A 102 -0.88 -2.54 -2.31
N ALA A 103 -0.09 -1.49 -2.12
CA ALA A 103 -0.57 -0.23 -1.58
C ALA A 103 -0.30 0.89 -2.58
N GLY A 104 -1.26 1.79 -2.75
CA GLY A 104 -1.09 2.90 -3.68
C GLY A 104 -1.78 4.17 -3.22
N SER A 105 -1.12 5.31 -3.41
CA SER A 105 -1.69 6.64 -3.13
C SER A 105 -1.82 7.46 -4.41
N GLY A 106 -2.85 8.29 -4.52
CA GLY A 106 -3.07 9.11 -5.72
C GLY A 106 -3.11 8.27 -7.00
N ALA A 107 -2.31 8.66 -8.01
CA ALA A 107 -2.15 7.90 -9.25
C ALA A 107 -1.61 6.47 -9.01
N GLY A 108 -0.79 6.28 -7.96
CA GLY A 108 -0.33 4.96 -7.54
C GLY A 108 -1.46 4.08 -7.03
N GLY A 109 -2.49 4.66 -6.39
CA GLY A 109 -3.71 3.95 -6.00
C GLY A 109 -4.47 3.40 -7.20
N PHE A 110 -4.60 4.21 -8.27
CA PHE A 110 -5.15 3.73 -9.53
C PHE A 110 -4.32 2.60 -10.15
N LEU A 111 -2.97 2.74 -10.21
CA LEU A 111 -2.09 1.71 -10.75
C LEU A 111 -2.20 0.40 -9.95
N ALA A 112 -2.14 0.47 -8.62
CA ALA A 112 -2.31 -0.69 -7.75
C ALA A 112 -3.67 -1.37 -7.97
N ALA A 113 -4.76 -0.61 -8.03
CA ALA A 113 -6.11 -1.14 -8.29
C ALA A 113 -6.23 -1.76 -9.69
N ALA A 114 -5.68 -1.12 -10.74
CA ALA A 114 -5.71 -1.64 -12.09
C ALA A 114 -4.99 -3.00 -12.21
N LEU A 115 -3.84 -3.13 -11.52
CA LEU A 115 -3.07 -4.38 -11.52
C LEU A 115 -3.73 -5.46 -10.65
N PHE A 116 -4.23 -5.13 -9.45
CA PHE A 116 -4.65 -6.11 -8.45
C PHE A 116 -6.14 -6.44 -8.48
N ALA A 117 -7.01 -5.52 -8.90
CA ALA A 117 -8.43 -5.78 -9.05
C ALA A 117 -8.81 -6.20 -10.49
N ARG A 118 -8.19 -5.56 -11.51
CA ARG A 118 -8.49 -5.85 -12.92
C ARG A 118 -7.49 -6.81 -13.56
N ARG A 119 -6.38 -7.11 -12.91
CA ARG A 119 -5.24 -7.86 -13.46
C ARG A 119 -4.80 -7.29 -14.83
N MET A 120 -4.86 -5.97 -14.93
CA MET A 120 -4.54 -5.24 -16.15
C MET A 120 -3.06 -5.35 -16.47
N PRO A 121 -2.65 -5.52 -17.75
CA PRO A 121 -1.25 -5.39 -18.15
C PRO A 121 -0.70 -4.02 -17.75
N ALA A 122 0.54 -3.97 -17.27
CA ALA A 122 1.18 -2.72 -16.86
C ALA A 122 1.22 -1.67 -17.96
N GLU A 123 1.38 -2.10 -19.22
CA GLU A 123 1.37 -1.23 -20.39
C GLU A 123 0.01 -0.55 -20.60
N ALA A 124 -1.09 -1.30 -20.46
CA ALA A 124 -2.44 -0.74 -20.56
C ALA A 124 -2.73 0.27 -19.45
N ALA A 125 -2.29 -0.03 -18.22
CA ALA A 125 -2.42 0.91 -17.09
C ALA A 125 -1.60 2.19 -17.31
N ARG A 126 -0.36 2.07 -17.81
CA ARG A 126 0.48 3.21 -18.20
C ARG A 126 -0.20 4.08 -19.26
N ASP A 127 -0.79 3.49 -20.29
CA ASP A 127 -1.43 4.21 -21.38
C ASP A 127 -2.64 5.02 -20.89
N ILE A 128 -3.40 4.48 -19.94
CA ILE A 128 -4.49 5.22 -19.31
C ILE A 128 -3.96 6.43 -18.55
N VAL A 129 -2.90 6.26 -17.75
CA VAL A 129 -2.26 7.36 -17.01
C VAL A 129 -1.72 8.42 -17.97
N ALA A 130 -1.03 8.01 -19.03
CA ALA A 130 -0.45 8.91 -20.02
C ALA A 130 -1.51 9.73 -20.77
N LYS A 131 -2.60 9.09 -21.21
CA LYS A 131 -3.72 9.73 -21.89
C LYS A 131 -4.48 10.71 -21.00
N ASN A 132 -4.51 10.45 -19.68
CA ASN A 132 -5.26 11.24 -18.71
C ASN A 132 -4.35 11.99 -17.72
N ARG A 133 -3.15 12.36 -18.16
CA ARG A 133 -2.11 12.98 -17.31
C ARG A 133 -2.61 14.18 -16.49
N LYS A 134 -3.51 14.99 -17.03
CA LYS A 134 -4.09 16.14 -16.31
C LYS A 134 -4.89 15.69 -15.09
N VAL A 135 -5.63 14.60 -15.19
CA VAL A 135 -6.42 14.02 -14.10
C VAL A 135 -5.50 13.50 -13.01
N PHE A 136 -4.51 12.69 -13.37
CA PHE A 136 -3.60 12.06 -12.42
C PHE A 136 -2.58 13.01 -11.79
N SER A 137 -2.22 14.12 -12.46
CA SER A 137 -1.32 15.13 -11.89
C SER A 137 -2.03 16.23 -11.09
N GLY A 138 -3.36 16.14 -10.93
CA GLY A 138 -4.17 17.15 -10.24
C GLY A 138 -4.16 18.54 -10.89
N ARG A 139 -3.73 18.62 -12.15
CA ARG A 139 -3.65 19.88 -12.93
C ARG A 139 -4.94 20.16 -13.71
N HIS A 140 -6.04 19.54 -13.32
CA HIS A 140 -7.35 19.90 -13.86
C HIS A 140 -7.73 21.26 -13.27
N GLY A 141 -7.61 22.32 -14.08
CA GLY A 141 -8.23 23.61 -13.75
C GLY A 141 -9.71 23.41 -13.44
N ARG A 142 -10.37 24.34 -12.78
CA ARG A 142 -11.85 24.36 -12.68
C ARG A 142 -12.36 24.26 -14.11
N GLY A 143 -12.51 23.00 -14.56
CA GLY A 143 -12.90 22.65 -15.92
C GLY A 143 -14.28 23.19 -16.22
N GLY A 144 -14.53 23.50 -17.50
CA GLY A 144 -15.84 23.92 -17.95
C GLY A 144 -16.93 22.93 -17.54
N LEU A 145 -18.16 23.34 -17.62
CA LEU A 145 -19.41 22.71 -17.15
C LEU A 145 -19.59 21.20 -17.53
N PHE A 146 -18.76 20.68 -18.41
CA PHE A 146 -18.84 19.31 -18.96
C PHE A 146 -17.65 18.40 -18.67
N SER A 147 -16.66 18.85 -17.85
CA SER A 147 -15.50 18.03 -17.51
C SER A 147 -15.86 17.07 -16.37
N ARG A 148 -15.87 15.76 -16.65
CA ARG A 148 -16.05 14.69 -15.67
C ARG A 148 -14.77 13.88 -15.53
N PRO A 149 -13.79 14.36 -14.75
CA PRO A 149 -12.50 13.69 -14.61
C PRO A 149 -12.63 12.29 -13.99
N GLU A 150 -13.68 12.05 -13.19
CA GLU A 150 -13.98 10.76 -12.58
C GLU A 150 -14.43 9.69 -13.60
N ALA A 151 -14.87 10.08 -14.81
CA ALA A 151 -15.33 9.16 -15.84
C ALA A 151 -14.25 8.15 -16.26
N VAL A 152 -12.96 8.51 -16.15
CA VAL A 152 -11.84 7.62 -16.44
C VAL A 152 -11.86 6.43 -15.50
N PHE A 153 -12.03 6.66 -14.19
CA PHE A 153 -12.05 5.62 -13.17
C PHE A 153 -13.29 4.73 -13.34
N LYS A 154 -14.45 5.32 -13.57
CA LYS A 154 -15.69 4.58 -13.80
C LYS A 154 -15.60 3.70 -15.06
N LYS A 155 -14.97 4.18 -16.13
CA LYS A 155 -14.75 3.38 -17.35
C LYS A 155 -13.84 2.18 -17.08
N VAL A 156 -12.83 2.32 -16.21
CA VAL A 156 -11.86 1.25 -15.92
C VAL A 156 -12.43 0.23 -14.94
N PHE A 157 -13.05 0.67 -13.86
CA PHE A 157 -13.45 -0.22 -12.78
C PHE A 157 -14.93 -0.65 -12.84
N GLY A 158 -15.80 0.13 -13.52
CA GLY A 158 -17.22 -0.19 -13.61
C GLY A 158 -17.87 -0.32 -12.23
N ASP A 159 -18.48 -1.47 -11.98
CA ASP A 159 -19.17 -1.79 -10.73
C ASP A 159 -18.29 -2.56 -9.71
N LEU A 160 -16.98 -2.70 -9.99
CA LEU A 160 -16.06 -3.34 -9.05
C LEU A 160 -15.98 -2.56 -7.73
N THR A 161 -15.90 -3.31 -6.65
CA THR A 161 -15.70 -2.79 -5.30
C THR A 161 -14.31 -3.11 -4.77
N VAL A 162 -13.95 -2.58 -3.61
CA VAL A 162 -12.66 -2.88 -2.95
C VAL A 162 -12.56 -4.37 -2.63
N ARG A 163 -13.66 -5.01 -2.26
CA ARG A 163 -13.77 -6.46 -1.98
C ARG A 163 -13.39 -7.31 -3.19
N ASP A 164 -13.70 -6.85 -4.40
CA ASP A 164 -13.50 -7.61 -5.63
C ASP A 164 -12.03 -7.69 -6.07
N ALA A 165 -11.13 -6.99 -5.41
CA ALA A 165 -9.71 -7.14 -5.69
C ALA A 165 -9.27 -8.61 -5.45
N ALA A 166 -8.55 -9.17 -6.42
CA ALA A 166 -8.13 -10.58 -6.36
C ALA A 166 -7.11 -10.85 -5.24
N LYS A 167 -6.37 -9.82 -4.83
CA LYS A 167 -5.35 -9.86 -3.78
C LYS A 167 -5.48 -8.66 -2.85
N PRO A 168 -4.85 -8.69 -1.66
CA PRO A 168 -4.80 -7.58 -0.74
C PRO A 168 -4.42 -6.26 -1.41
N LEU A 169 -5.29 -5.27 -1.30
CA LEU A 169 -5.17 -3.93 -1.88
C LEU A 169 -5.43 -2.89 -0.81
N LEU A 170 -4.57 -1.89 -0.71
CA LEU A 170 -4.63 -0.80 0.25
C LEU A 170 -4.57 0.55 -0.49
N ILE A 171 -5.55 1.40 -0.28
CA ILE A 171 -5.56 2.75 -0.85
C ILE A 171 -5.80 3.75 0.28
N PRO A 172 -4.73 4.37 0.83
CA PRO A 172 -4.87 5.38 1.86
C PRO A 172 -5.39 6.69 1.28
N CYS A 173 -6.32 7.30 1.98
CA CYS A 173 -6.84 8.63 1.73
C CYS A 173 -6.88 9.42 3.04
N TYR A 174 -7.09 10.73 2.96
CA TYR A 174 -7.30 11.57 4.13
C TYR A 174 -8.78 11.90 4.25
N ASP A 175 -9.36 11.60 5.40
CA ASP A 175 -10.74 11.95 5.71
C ASP A 175 -10.81 13.33 6.36
N MET A 176 -11.50 14.26 5.68
CA MET A 176 -11.70 15.63 6.15
C MET A 176 -12.68 15.71 7.32
N ALA A 177 -13.53 14.71 7.51
CA ALA A 177 -14.52 14.70 8.60
C ALA A 177 -13.87 14.35 9.93
N THR A 178 -12.97 13.38 9.92
CA THR A 178 -12.25 12.91 11.12
C THR A 178 -10.87 13.57 11.27
N ALA A 179 -10.41 14.31 10.26
CA ALA A 179 -9.07 14.87 10.16
C ALA A 179 -7.95 13.83 10.34
N ALA A 180 -8.15 12.62 9.80
CA ALA A 180 -7.25 11.48 9.95
C ALA A 180 -7.07 10.71 8.64
N PRO A 181 -5.96 9.96 8.47
CA PRO A 181 -5.82 9.00 7.39
C PRO A 181 -6.86 7.88 7.51
N PHE A 182 -7.49 7.53 6.40
CA PHE A 182 -8.35 6.37 6.24
C PHE A 182 -7.76 5.45 5.18
N VAL A 183 -7.72 4.15 5.43
CA VAL A 183 -7.19 3.17 4.48
C VAL A 183 -8.33 2.31 3.94
N PHE A 184 -8.64 2.45 2.67
CA PHE A 184 -9.51 1.49 1.99
C PHE A 184 -8.75 0.19 1.83
N SER A 185 -9.19 -0.85 2.52
CA SER A 185 -8.54 -2.15 2.58
C SER A 185 -9.47 -3.24 2.08
N ARG A 186 -8.94 -4.12 1.22
CA ARG A 186 -9.67 -5.33 0.81
C ARG A 186 -10.01 -6.22 2.01
N ALA A 187 -9.10 -6.33 2.97
CA ALA A 187 -9.32 -7.17 4.15
C ALA A 187 -10.56 -6.74 4.93
N ASP A 188 -10.69 -5.42 5.17
CA ASP A 188 -11.84 -4.86 5.87
C ASP A 188 -13.13 -4.98 5.03
N ALA A 189 -13.04 -4.74 3.73
CA ALA A 189 -14.17 -4.87 2.80
C ALA A 189 -14.71 -6.32 2.72
N VAL A 190 -13.85 -7.32 2.88
CA VAL A 190 -14.27 -8.74 2.93
C VAL A 190 -14.91 -9.09 4.27
N GLU A 191 -14.48 -8.43 5.37
CA GLU A 191 -15.01 -8.68 6.71
C GLU A 191 -16.37 -8.02 6.94
N ALA A 192 -16.56 -6.79 6.43
CA ALA A 192 -17.80 -6.05 6.64
C ALA A 192 -18.21 -5.20 5.43
N GLU A 193 -19.51 -5.22 5.09
CA GLU A 193 -20.06 -4.41 4.00
C GLU A 193 -19.91 -2.90 4.23
N ALA A 194 -19.85 -2.49 5.48
CA ALA A 194 -19.61 -1.10 5.88
C ALA A 194 -18.23 -0.56 5.45
N PHE A 195 -17.31 -1.44 5.06
CA PHE A 195 -16.00 -1.08 4.54
C PHE A 195 -15.79 -1.45 3.07
N ASP A 196 -16.86 -1.87 2.38
CA ASP A 196 -16.83 -2.14 0.96
C ASP A 196 -17.32 -0.93 0.15
N PHE A 197 -16.45 -0.38 -0.67
CA PHE A 197 -16.66 0.86 -1.42
C PHE A 197 -16.54 0.63 -2.93
N PRO A 198 -17.26 1.38 -3.77
CA PRO A 198 -17.05 1.35 -5.21
C PRO A 198 -15.63 1.75 -5.56
N LEU A 199 -14.86 0.85 -6.18
CA LEU A 199 -13.43 1.01 -6.43
C LEU A 199 -13.10 2.24 -7.27
N TRP A 200 -13.97 2.59 -8.23
CA TRP A 200 -13.79 3.79 -9.03
C TRP A 200 -13.87 5.08 -8.20
N GLN A 201 -14.75 5.14 -7.19
CA GLN A 201 -14.86 6.30 -6.29
C GLN A 201 -13.62 6.42 -5.40
N VAL A 202 -13.14 5.29 -4.88
CA VAL A 202 -11.92 5.24 -4.06
C VAL A 202 -10.72 5.76 -4.85
N CYS A 203 -10.52 5.27 -6.08
CA CYS A 203 -9.41 5.72 -6.93
C CYS A 203 -9.53 7.19 -7.34
N ALA A 204 -10.75 7.65 -7.63
CA ALA A 204 -11.01 9.05 -7.95
C ALA A 204 -10.76 9.97 -6.75
N ALA A 205 -11.21 9.57 -5.56
CA ALA A 205 -10.96 10.27 -4.31
C ALA A 205 -9.46 10.36 -3.99
N ALA A 206 -8.75 9.23 -4.10
CA ALA A 206 -7.30 9.18 -3.91
C ALA A 206 -6.55 10.14 -4.85
N CYS A 207 -7.05 10.33 -6.08
CA CYS A 207 -6.50 11.29 -7.04
C CYS A 207 -7.01 12.73 -6.85
N GLY A 208 -7.90 12.98 -5.88
CA GLY A 208 -8.47 14.31 -5.61
C GLY A 208 -9.44 14.82 -6.68
N VAL A 209 -10.05 13.91 -7.45
CA VAL A 209 -10.99 14.24 -8.55
C VAL A 209 -12.37 13.56 -8.39
N GLY A 210 -12.55 12.82 -7.32
CA GLY A 210 -13.79 12.10 -7.04
C GLY A 210 -14.86 12.97 -6.42
N PRO A 211 -15.99 12.34 -6.07
CA PRO A 211 -17.04 12.99 -5.31
C PRO A 211 -16.48 13.46 -3.95
N ALA A 212 -17.06 14.53 -3.40
CA ALA A 212 -16.66 15.04 -2.09
C ALA A 212 -16.87 14.01 -0.96
N GLU A 213 -17.83 13.12 -1.16
CA GLU A 213 -18.14 12.03 -0.23
C GLU A 213 -18.12 10.68 -0.94
N VAL A 214 -17.46 9.71 -0.34
CA VAL A 214 -17.40 8.33 -0.80
C VAL A 214 -18.10 7.48 0.25
N ALA A 215 -19.18 6.81 -0.13
CA ALA A 215 -19.97 5.97 0.76
C ALA A 215 -19.74 4.50 0.48
N SER A 216 -19.76 3.68 1.55
CA SER A 216 -19.79 2.22 1.45
C SER A 216 -21.08 1.75 0.77
N LEU A 217 -21.09 0.50 0.28
CA LEU A 217 -22.27 -0.05 -0.44
C LEU A 217 -23.51 -0.09 0.44
N ASP A 218 -23.38 -0.33 1.74
CA ASP A 218 -24.48 -0.32 2.70
C ASP A 218 -24.80 1.09 3.25
N GLY A 219 -24.06 2.13 2.85
CA GLY A 219 -24.21 3.52 3.26
C GLY A 219 -23.86 3.82 4.72
N ARG A 220 -23.33 2.86 5.49
CA ARG A 220 -23.02 3.06 6.91
C ARG A 220 -21.74 3.86 7.14
N THR A 221 -20.77 3.73 6.25
CA THR A 221 -19.52 4.46 6.33
C THR A 221 -19.43 5.46 5.20
N THR A 222 -19.21 6.71 5.54
CA THR A 222 -19.00 7.79 4.57
C THR A 222 -17.68 8.49 4.86
N LEU A 223 -16.85 8.63 3.83
CA LEU A 223 -15.60 9.36 3.88
C LEU A 223 -15.73 10.68 3.13
N ARG A 224 -15.32 11.76 3.75
CA ARG A 224 -15.19 13.06 3.07
C ARG A 224 -13.79 13.22 2.52
N ALA A 225 -13.63 12.91 1.24
CA ALA A 225 -12.33 12.96 0.60
C ALA A 225 -11.85 14.38 0.41
N ALA A 226 -10.57 14.64 0.69
CA ALA A 226 -9.95 15.91 0.39
C ALA A 226 -9.76 16.06 -1.12
N ALA A 227 -10.35 17.06 -1.72
CA ALA A 227 -10.03 17.48 -3.08
C ALA A 227 -8.63 18.10 -3.10
N ALA A 228 -7.62 17.29 -3.43
CA ALA A 228 -6.24 17.75 -3.48
C ALA A 228 -5.99 18.59 -4.74
N ALA A 229 -5.89 19.88 -4.58
CA ALA A 229 -5.30 20.73 -5.61
C ALA A 229 -3.81 20.37 -5.73
N GLY A 230 -3.43 19.61 -6.75
CA GLY A 230 -2.03 19.36 -7.06
C GLY A 230 -1.57 17.93 -7.29
N GLY A 231 -2.46 16.92 -7.38
CA GLY A 231 -2.10 15.55 -7.80
C GLY A 231 -1.26 14.74 -6.81
N THR A 232 -0.84 15.34 -5.71
CA THR A 232 -0.33 14.61 -4.56
C THR A 232 -1.55 14.12 -3.79
N GLY A 233 -1.83 12.82 -3.87
CA GLY A 233 -2.96 12.20 -3.20
C GLY A 233 -3.10 12.76 -1.79
N ALA A 234 -4.31 13.22 -1.45
CA ALA A 234 -4.55 13.90 -0.20
C ALA A 234 -4.13 13.00 0.97
N GLY A 235 -3.01 13.33 1.59
CA GLY A 235 -2.65 12.87 2.90
C GLY A 235 -1.55 11.81 3.01
N VAL A 236 -1.33 10.93 2.05
CA VAL A 236 -0.28 9.89 2.19
C VAL A 236 0.60 9.87 0.94
N ALA A 237 1.78 10.47 1.04
CA ALA A 237 2.68 10.61 -0.11
C ALA A 237 3.43 9.31 -0.46
N ASN A 238 3.73 8.47 0.52
CA ASN A 238 4.40 7.19 0.37
C ASN A 238 3.64 6.12 1.17
N PRO A 239 2.90 5.21 0.51
CA PRO A 239 2.08 4.22 1.20
C PRO A 239 2.85 3.02 1.73
N THR A 240 4.19 2.99 1.63
CA THR A 240 5.01 1.83 2.03
C THR A 240 4.84 1.49 3.50
N ALA A 241 4.82 2.50 4.39
CA ALA A 241 4.61 2.26 5.82
C ALA A 241 3.25 1.64 6.10
N VAL A 242 2.20 2.10 5.39
CA VAL A 242 0.84 1.52 5.49
C VAL A 242 0.86 0.04 5.08
N ALA A 243 1.51 -0.28 3.97
CA ALA A 243 1.62 -1.66 3.49
C ALA A 243 2.38 -2.56 4.47
N VAL A 244 3.53 -2.12 4.94
CA VAL A 244 4.36 -2.88 5.90
C VAL A 244 3.59 -3.10 7.22
N THR A 245 2.99 -2.05 7.76
CA THR A 245 2.20 -2.14 8.99
C THR A 245 1.01 -3.09 8.83
N HIS A 246 0.29 -3.00 7.69
CA HIS A 246 -0.83 -3.89 7.41
C HIS A 246 -0.39 -5.36 7.39
N VAL A 247 0.70 -5.68 6.67
CA VAL A 247 1.21 -7.06 6.61
C VAL A 247 1.61 -7.58 7.98
N LEU A 248 2.33 -6.77 8.77
CA LEU A 248 2.79 -7.19 10.10
C LEU A 248 1.65 -7.31 11.13
N HIS A 249 0.56 -6.56 10.95
CA HIS A 249 -0.61 -6.59 11.85
C HIS A 249 -1.66 -7.63 11.46
N ASN A 250 -1.89 -7.82 10.16
CA ASN A 250 -2.93 -8.73 9.66
C ASN A 250 -2.46 -10.18 9.64
N LYS A 251 -2.39 -10.80 10.82
CA LYS A 251 -1.99 -12.21 10.98
C LYS A 251 -2.96 -13.20 10.36
N ARG A 252 -4.18 -12.77 10.03
CA ARG A 252 -5.16 -13.62 9.34
C ARG A 252 -4.77 -13.88 7.89
N GLU A 253 -4.27 -12.86 7.19
CA GLU A 253 -3.80 -13.01 5.81
C GLU A 253 -2.30 -13.34 5.74
N PHE A 254 -1.49 -12.84 6.71
CA PHE A 254 -0.03 -12.97 6.74
C PHE A 254 0.46 -13.61 8.06
N PRO A 255 0.12 -14.87 8.35
CA PRO A 255 0.35 -15.48 9.65
C PRO A 255 1.84 -15.58 10.02
N PHE A 256 2.71 -15.71 9.02
CA PHE A 256 4.14 -15.95 9.22
C PHE A 256 5.02 -14.69 9.11
N ALA A 257 4.45 -13.54 8.76
CA ALA A 257 5.20 -12.29 8.71
C ALA A 257 5.40 -11.74 10.13
N ALA A 258 6.54 -11.97 10.74
CA ALA A 258 6.85 -11.54 12.10
C ALA A 258 7.60 -10.18 12.13
N GLY A 259 8.43 -9.91 11.13
CA GLY A 259 9.24 -8.70 11.07
C GLY A 259 9.58 -8.26 9.65
N ALA A 260 10.36 -7.19 9.53
CA ALA A 260 10.79 -6.64 8.25
C ALA A 260 11.62 -7.65 7.41
N GLY A 261 12.33 -8.56 8.07
CA GLY A 261 13.10 -9.62 7.41
C GLY A 261 12.25 -10.58 6.57
N ASP A 262 10.96 -10.74 6.94
CA ASP A 262 10.00 -11.61 6.24
C ASP A 262 9.34 -10.94 5.05
N LEU A 263 9.72 -9.73 4.71
CA LEU A 263 9.16 -8.94 3.63
C LEU A 263 10.17 -8.73 2.50
N VAL A 264 9.67 -8.63 1.27
CA VAL A 264 10.37 -8.08 0.11
C VAL A 264 9.51 -6.93 -0.41
N VAL A 265 10.03 -5.72 -0.37
CA VAL A 265 9.28 -4.50 -0.67
C VAL A 265 9.88 -3.78 -1.86
N LEU A 266 9.05 -3.56 -2.89
CA LEU A 266 9.33 -2.61 -3.95
C LEU A 266 8.47 -1.36 -3.72
N SER A 267 9.13 -0.21 -3.52
CA SER A 267 8.50 1.09 -3.39
C SER A 267 8.79 1.93 -4.63
N LEU A 268 7.74 2.33 -5.35
CA LEU A 268 7.83 3.15 -6.56
C LEU A 268 7.41 4.58 -6.22
N GLY A 269 8.37 5.48 -6.21
CA GLY A 269 8.14 6.91 -6.04
C GLY A 269 7.87 7.63 -7.36
N GLY A 270 7.53 8.90 -7.27
CA GLY A 270 7.40 9.77 -8.43
C GLY A 270 8.70 10.49 -8.78
N ASN A 271 8.67 11.21 -9.89
CA ASN A 271 9.72 12.15 -10.22
C ASN A 271 9.47 13.47 -9.47
N ALA A 272 10.40 13.87 -8.61
CA ALA A 272 10.33 15.16 -7.95
C ALA A 272 10.50 16.25 -9.02
N ALA A 273 9.48 17.07 -9.22
CA ALA A 273 9.63 18.24 -10.08
C ALA A 273 10.65 19.17 -9.43
N ALA A 274 11.81 19.34 -10.07
CA ALA A 274 12.78 20.35 -9.66
C ALA A 274 12.10 21.72 -9.68
N GLY A 275 11.82 22.25 -8.49
CA GLY A 275 11.21 23.55 -8.34
C GLY A 275 12.27 24.63 -8.43
N THR A 276 12.47 25.22 -9.60
CA THR A 276 13.26 26.44 -9.78
C THR A 276 12.51 27.71 -9.33
N ALA A 277 11.45 27.56 -8.55
CA ALA A 277 10.62 28.70 -8.15
C ALA A 277 11.34 29.53 -7.09
N ALA A 278 11.78 30.70 -7.48
CA ALA A 278 12.33 31.74 -6.58
C ALA A 278 11.34 32.26 -5.52
N ARG A 279 10.08 31.89 -5.60
CA ARG A 279 9.02 32.17 -4.61
C ARG A 279 8.16 30.94 -4.38
N ALA A 280 8.03 30.54 -3.12
CA ALA A 280 7.16 29.44 -2.71
C ALA A 280 5.69 29.86 -2.85
N SER A 281 4.99 29.32 -3.86
CA SER A 281 3.52 29.38 -3.91
C SER A 281 2.93 28.32 -2.98
N SER A 282 1.66 28.49 -2.58
CA SER A 282 0.97 27.48 -1.75
C SER A 282 1.03 26.07 -2.37
N SER A 283 0.90 25.97 -3.69
CA SER A 283 1.03 24.68 -4.40
C SER A 283 2.46 24.11 -4.37
N SER A 284 3.48 24.97 -4.33
CA SER A 284 4.87 24.55 -4.17
C SER A 284 5.13 24.02 -2.76
N LEU A 285 4.58 24.68 -1.74
CA LEU A 285 4.71 24.25 -0.34
C LEU A 285 4.05 22.88 -0.12
N LEU A 286 2.86 22.64 -0.67
CA LEU A 286 2.20 21.33 -0.59
C LEU A 286 3.02 20.22 -1.26
N ARG A 287 3.65 20.50 -2.40
CA ARG A 287 4.54 19.53 -3.07
C ARG A 287 5.80 19.24 -2.25
N ILE A 288 6.38 20.27 -1.64
CA ILE A 288 7.53 20.13 -0.74
C ILE A 288 7.15 19.28 0.48
N ALA A 289 6.00 19.56 1.11
CA ALA A 289 5.51 18.80 2.25
C ALA A 289 5.28 17.32 1.89
N GLY A 290 4.64 17.05 0.74
CA GLY A 290 4.44 15.67 0.25
C GLY A 290 5.76 14.95 -0.06
N ALA A 291 6.73 15.62 -0.69
CA ALA A 291 8.05 15.05 -0.95
C ALA A 291 8.81 14.78 0.35
N CYS A 292 8.75 15.70 1.31
CA CYS A 292 9.35 15.54 2.63
C CYS A 292 8.74 14.35 3.37
N GLN A 293 7.42 14.22 3.39
CA GLN A 293 6.73 13.06 3.97
C GLN A 293 7.15 11.75 3.30
N ALA A 294 7.21 11.72 1.96
CA ALA A 294 7.64 10.53 1.22
C ALA A 294 9.08 10.11 1.57
N ASP A 295 9.99 11.07 1.67
CA ASP A 295 11.39 10.81 2.04
C ASP A 295 11.52 10.40 3.52
N MET A 296 10.73 10.96 4.43
CA MET A 296 10.71 10.55 5.84
C MET A 296 10.21 9.12 6.01
N VAL A 297 9.15 8.74 5.29
CA VAL A 297 8.66 7.35 5.29
C VAL A 297 9.70 6.40 4.71
N ASP A 298 10.34 6.76 3.58
CA ASP A 298 11.41 5.97 2.98
C ASP A 298 12.55 5.70 3.98
N GLN A 299 13.01 6.74 4.68
CA GLN A 299 14.06 6.63 5.68
C GLN A 299 13.65 5.76 6.88
N ALA A 300 12.43 5.96 7.41
CA ALA A 300 11.92 5.19 8.53
C ALA A 300 11.80 3.69 8.19
N VAL A 301 11.22 3.39 7.02
CA VAL A 301 11.10 2.01 6.53
C VAL A 301 12.48 1.41 6.30
N ALA A 302 13.39 2.13 5.64
CA ALA A 302 14.75 1.67 5.40
C ALA A 302 15.50 1.34 6.71
N MET A 303 15.31 2.14 7.75
CA MET A 303 15.88 1.88 9.07
C MET A 303 15.25 0.64 9.74
N ALA A 304 13.93 0.45 9.61
CA ALA A 304 13.24 -0.72 10.15
C ALA A 304 13.70 -2.04 9.52
N PHE A 305 14.17 -2.01 8.27
CA PHE A 305 14.75 -3.17 7.60
C PHE A 305 16.19 -3.50 8.07
N GLY A 306 16.88 -2.56 8.73
CA GLY A 306 18.22 -2.79 9.29
C GLY A 306 19.19 -3.40 8.27
N GLU A 307 19.81 -4.52 8.64
CA GLU A 307 20.76 -5.23 7.76
C GLU A 307 20.12 -5.81 6.51
N SER A 308 18.84 -6.21 6.57
CA SER A 308 18.11 -6.76 5.43
C SER A 308 17.68 -5.70 4.40
N ARG A 309 17.92 -4.40 4.68
CA ARG A 309 17.58 -3.29 3.79
C ARG A 309 18.10 -3.48 2.36
N ALA A 310 19.35 -3.83 2.20
CA ALA A 310 20.01 -3.91 0.90
C ALA A 310 19.36 -4.96 -0.04
N THR A 311 18.75 -5.99 0.53
CA THR A 311 18.15 -7.11 -0.19
C THR A 311 16.63 -7.05 -0.22
N ASN A 312 15.99 -6.54 0.83
CA ASN A 312 14.56 -6.69 1.04
C ASN A 312 13.74 -5.42 0.79
N TYR A 313 14.40 -4.26 0.69
CA TYR A 313 13.73 -2.99 0.46
C TYR A 313 14.38 -2.22 -0.70
N VAL A 314 13.65 -2.04 -1.77
CA VAL A 314 14.11 -1.26 -2.93
C VAL A 314 13.14 -0.13 -3.20
N ARG A 315 13.63 1.12 -3.17
CA ARG A 315 12.86 2.28 -3.60
C ARG A 315 13.41 2.81 -4.92
N ILE A 316 12.53 2.95 -5.91
CA ILE A 316 12.79 3.57 -7.21
C ILE A 316 12.13 4.95 -7.22
N GLN A 317 12.90 5.99 -7.46
CA GLN A 317 12.39 7.36 -7.55
C GLN A 317 13.27 8.21 -8.46
N GLY A 318 12.72 9.28 -9.03
CA GLY A 318 13.49 10.23 -9.85
C GLY A 318 14.51 11.01 -9.02
N ASN A 319 15.63 11.34 -9.65
CA ASN A 319 16.71 12.09 -9.01
C ASN A 319 16.41 13.60 -8.89
N GLY A 320 15.36 14.09 -9.55
CA GLY A 320 14.98 15.51 -9.55
C GLY A 320 15.92 16.42 -10.37
N ILE A 321 16.98 15.88 -10.96
CA ILE A 321 18.00 16.65 -11.69
C ILE A 321 17.51 16.97 -13.10
N THR A 322 16.86 16.03 -13.77
CA THR A 322 16.33 16.18 -15.12
C THR A 322 14.88 16.64 -15.10
N ALA A 323 14.71 17.93 -15.03
CA ALA A 323 13.38 18.56 -15.20
C ALA A 323 12.87 18.26 -16.62
N GLY A 324 11.79 17.48 -16.73
CA GLY A 324 11.15 17.16 -18.01
C GLY A 324 11.64 15.90 -18.71
N ALA A 325 12.51 15.11 -18.10
CA ALA A 325 12.87 13.79 -18.61
C ALA A 325 11.62 12.90 -18.80
N THR A 326 11.61 12.12 -19.88
CA THR A 326 10.58 11.10 -20.06
C THR A 326 10.71 10.05 -18.94
N ALA A 327 9.64 9.33 -18.66
CA ALA A 327 9.67 8.28 -17.64
C ALA A 327 10.68 7.17 -18.01
N GLU A 328 10.90 6.92 -19.29
CA GLU A 328 11.91 5.98 -19.80
C GLU A 328 13.33 6.49 -19.54
N ALA A 329 13.59 7.78 -19.73
CA ALA A 329 14.88 8.40 -19.42
C ALA A 329 15.19 8.30 -17.93
N ALA A 330 14.17 8.45 -17.07
CA ALA A 330 14.32 8.31 -15.62
C ALA A 330 14.72 6.87 -15.20
N MET A 331 14.42 5.85 -16.01
CA MET A 331 14.91 4.48 -15.77
C MET A 331 16.40 4.34 -16.07
N ALA A 332 16.94 5.08 -17.03
CA ALA A 332 18.37 5.10 -17.36
C ALA A 332 19.20 5.96 -16.38
N GLU A 333 18.54 6.81 -15.59
CA GLU A 333 19.22 7.61 -14.59
C GLU A 333 19.69 6.77 -13.40
N ARG A 334 20.79 7.23 -12.77
CA ARG A 334 21.26 6.67 -11.50
C ARG A 334 20.18 6.82 -10.44
N GLY A 335 19.91 5.75 -9.72
CA GLY A 335 19.00 5.76 -8.60
C GLY A 335 19.45 6.74 -7.51
N VAL A 336 18.51 7.20 -6.72
CA VAL A 336 18.79 8.02 -5.54
C VAL A 336 18.29 7.31 -4.29
N GLU A 337 19.00 7.52 -3.21
CA GLU A 337 18.66 7.04 -1.88
C GLU A 337 18.54 8.22 -0.93
N SER A 338 17.46 8.28 -0.17
CA SER A 338 17.28 9.28 0.88
C SER A 338 18.18 8.95 2.07
N VAL A 339 18.99 9.91 2.47
CA VAL A 339 19.92 9.78 3.62
C VAL A 339 19.43 10.65 4.76
N LEU A 340 19.24 10.05 5.93
CA LEU A 340 18.71 10.73 7.11
C LEU A 340 19.44 12.05 7.38
N PHE A 341 18.71 13.17 7.35
CA PHE A 341 19.19 14.55 7.54
C PHE A 341 20.31 15.01 6.58
N ARG A 342 20.62 14.27 5.51
CA ARG A 342 21.68 14.60 4.56
C ARG A 342 21.22 14.71 3.11
N GLY A 343 19.92 14.71 2.87
CA GLY A 343 19.34 14.81 1.54
C GLY A 343 19.38 13.48 0.77
N LYS A 344 19.76 13.53 -0.50
CA LYS A 344 19.75 12.36 -1.40
C LYS A 344 21.16 12.02 -1.90
N LYS A 345 21.50 10.75 -1.85
CA LYS A 345 22.75 10.20 -2.36
C LYS A 345 22.49 9.49 -3.68
N LEU A 346 23.32 9.74 -4.70
CA LEU A 346 23.31 8.98 -5.94
C LEU A 346 23.82 7.57 -5.72
N MET A 347 23.09 6.61 -6.24
CA MET A 347 23.48 5.20 -6.23
C MET A 347 24.43 4.89 -7.40
N PRO A 348 25.28 3.86 -7.30
CA PRO A 348 26.11 3.42 -8.42
C PRO A 348 25.25 2.87 -9.58
N GLN A 349 24.15 2.19 -9.27
CA GLN A 349 23.25 1.56 -10.22
C GLN A 349 22.18 2.52 -10.73
N THR A 350 21.73 2.30 -11.96
CA THR A 350 20.56 2.96 -12.53
C THR A 350 19.27 2.45 -11.89
N ASN A 351 18.19 3.22 -12.03
CA ASN A 351 16.87 2.77 -11.60
C ASN A 351 16.43 1.48 -12.33
N GLY A 352 16.79 1.37 -13.61
CA GLY A 352 16.51 0.18 -14.42
C GLY A 352 17.25 -1.06 -13.91
N GLU A 353 18.54 -0.98 -13.65
CA GLU A 353 19.34 -2.10 -13.10
C GLU A 353 18.83 -2.55 -11.73
N ARG A 354 18.47 -1.61 -10.87
CA ARG A 354 17.88 -1.92 -9.56
C ARG A 354 16.54 -2.64 -9.69
N LEU A 355 15.72 -2.23 -10.64
CA LEU A 355 14.42 -2.85 -10.90
C LEU A 355 14.57 -4.26 -11.49
N ASP A 356 15.56 -4.47 -12.38
CA ASP A 356 15.88 -5.79 -12.93
C ASP A 356 16.33 -6.76 -11.81
N GLY A 357 17.13 -6.27 -10.85
CA GLY A 357 17.49 -7.05 -9.66
C GLY A 357 16.29 -7.44 -8.79
N VAL A 358 15.29 -6.55 -8.68
CA VAL A 358 14.02 -6.88 -8.00
C VAL A 358 13.26 -7.97 -8.76
N ALA A 359 13.17 -7.89 -10.09
CA ALA A 359 12.53 -8.92 -10.89
C ALA A 359 13.16 -10.30 -10.69
N GLU A 360 14.49 -10.39 -10.69
CA GLU A 360 15.22 -11.62 -10.40
C GLU A 360 14.91 -12.15 -8.99
N GLN A 361 14.86 -11.26 -8.01
CA GLN A 361 14.51 -11.64 -6.64
C GLN A 361 13.07 -12.19 -6.54
N LEU A 362 12.12 -11.54 -7.19
CA LEU A 362 10.71 -11.97 -7.22
C LEU A 362 10.55 -13.34 -7.87
N VAL A 363 11.26 -13.61 -8.97
CA VAL A 363 11.24 -14.92 -9.64
C VAL A 363 11.88 -15.99 -8.74
N ARG A 364 13.02 -15.72 -8.11
CA ARG A 364 13.62 -16.65 -7.13
C ARG A 364 12.69 -16.94 -5.96
N GLU A 365 12.00 -15.93 -5.44
CA GLU A 365 11.02 -16.11 -4.36
C GLU A 365 9.80 -16.91 -4.83
N GLN A 366 9.36 -16.73 -6.08
CA GLN A 366 8.28 -17.52 -6.67
C GLN A 366 8.67 -19.00 -6.75
N HIS A 367 9.87 -19.33 -7.22
CA HIS A 367 10.35 -20.72 -7.28
C HIS A 367 10.44 -21.32 -5.87
N ARG A 368 11.01 -20.59 -4.90
CA ARG A 368 11.07 -21.03 -3.49
C ARG A 368 9.69 -21.40 -2.94
N ARG A 369 8.66 -20.63 -3.30
CA ARG A 369 7.29 -20.89 -2.84
C ARG A 369 6.66 -22.09 -3.52
N MET A 370 6.99 -22.35 -4.77
CA MET A 370 6.51 -23.57 -5.47
C MET A 370 7.07 -24.82 -4.82
N ASP A 371 8.28 -24.77 -4.28
CA ASP A 371 8.92 -25.86 -3.56
C ASP A 371 8.43 -25.99 -2.10
N SER A 372 7.82 -24.93 -1.56
CA SER A 372 7.32 -24.91 -0.18
C SER A 372 5.88 -25.43 -0.10
N LYS A 373 5.62 -26.29 0.89
CA LYS A 373 4.26 -26.78 1.19
C LYS A 373 3.42 -25.79 2.02
N THR A 374 4.04 -24.75 2.55
CA THR A 374 3.39 -23.80 3.45
C THR A 374 3.02 -22.52 2.70
N PRO A 375 1.74 -22.14 2.66
CA PRO A 375 1.31 -20.89 2.02
C PRO A 375 1.80 -19.68 2.82
N VAL A 376 2.39 -18.72 2.14
CA VAL A 376 2.88 -17.45 2.76
C VAL A 376 1.73 -16.52 3.08
N VAL A 377 0.67 -16.56 2.28
CA VAL A 377 -0.50 -15.67 2.37
C VAL A 377 -1.77 -16.49 2.29
N LEU A 378 -2.72 -16.17 3.17
CA LEU A 378 -4.04 -16.79 3.24
C LEU A 378 -5.10 -15.77 2.77
N ILE A 379 -5.39 -15.76 1.47
CA ILE A 379 -6.38 -14.83 0.92
C ILE A 379 -7.77 -15.43 1.08
N LYS A 380 -8.65 -14.75 1.83
CA LYS A 380 -10.06 -15.11 1.85
C LYS A 380 -10.66 -14.91 0.45
N PRO A 381 -11.33 -15.92 -0.12
CA PRO A 381 -12.07 -15.74 -1.37
C PRO A 381 -13.15 -14.67 -1.15
N SER A 382 -13.32 -13.79 -2.13
CA SER A 382 -14.51 -12.94 -2.21
C SER A 382 -15.72 -13.87 -2.30
N ALA A 383 -16.71 -13.70 -1.42
CA ALA A 383 -17.96 -14.45 -1.56
C ALA A 383 -18.50 -14.23 -2.98
N THR A 384 -18.88 -15.31 -3.66
CA THR A 384 -19.52 -15.27 -4.99
C THR A 384 -20.56 -14.15 -5.05
N PRO A 385 -20.67 -13.41 -6.18
CA PRO A 385 -21.67 -12.35 -6.32
C PRO A 385 -23.02 -12.91 -5.93
N ARG A 386 -23.71 -12.28 -4.99
CA ARG A 386 -25.11 -12.55 -4.74
C ARG A 386 -25.85 -12.20 -6.02
N THR A 387 -26.16 -13.20 -6.82
CA THR A 387 -27.25 -13.08 -7.79
C THR A 387 -28.46 -12.67 -6.97
N SER A 388 -28.96 -11.47 -7.23
CA SER A 388 -30.21 -10.99 -6.69
C SER A 388 -31.32 -11.94 -7.17
N SER A 389 -31.56 -13.01 -6.40
CA SER A 389 -32.77 -13.82 -6.58
C SER A 389 -33.90 -12.94 -6.09
N SER A 390 -34.60 -12.30 -7.03
CA SER A 390 -35.94 -11.81 -6.81
C SER A 390 -36.77 -12.99 -6.33
N SER A 391 -37.09 -13.00 -5.05
CA SER A 391 -37.97 -13.99 -4.43
C SER A 391 -39.38 -13.79 -5.00
N ALA A 392 -39.70 -14.46 -6.10
CA ALA A 392 -41.06 -14.71 -6.47
C ALA A 392 -41.59 -15.75 -5.48
N SER A 393 -42.34 -15.30 -4.49
CA SER A 393 -43.09 -16.17 -3.58
C SER A 393 -44.15 -16.89 -4.38
N THR A 394 -43.87 -18.09 -4.84
CA THR A 394 -44.90 -18.99 -5.38
C THR A 394 -45.58 -19.61 -4.17
N LEU A 395 -46.81 -19.11 -3.88
CA LEU A 395 -47.72 -19.76 -2.97
C LEU A 395 -48.14 -21.10 -3.60
N ILE A 396 -47.65 -22.20 -3.09
CA ILE A 396 -48.15 -23.53 -3.39
C ILE A 396 -49.40 -23.75 -2.56
N THR A 397 -50.53 -23.66 -3.21
CA THR A 397 -51.83 -24.08 -2.64
C THR A 397 -51.89 -25.59 -2.67
N VAL A 398 -51.78 -26.23 -1.51
CA VAL A 398 -52.00 -27.67 -1.36
C VAL A 398 -53.49 -27.89 -1.31
N SER A 399 -54.08 -28.43 -2.39
CA SER A 399 -55.44 -28.95 -2.40
C SER A 399 -55.47 -30.33 -1.78
N THR A 400 -56.02 -30.44 -0.58
CA THR A 400 -56.34 -31.72 0.02
C THR A 400 -57.63 -32.22 -0.57
N ASN A 401 -57.58 -33.22 -1.45
CA ASN A 401 -58.73 -34.02 -1.83
C ASN A 401 -59.01 -35.05 -0.75
N SER A 402 -60.10 -34.86 -0.02
CA SER A 402 -60.72 -35.87 0.82
C SER A 402 -61.71 -36.66 -0.02
N SER A 403 -61.38 -37.87 -0.42
CA SER A 403 -62.33 -38.86 -0.93
C SER A 403 -63.00 -39.54 0.25
N SER A 404 -64.31 -39.29 0.38
CA SER A 404 -65.20 -40.04 1.26
C SER A 404 -65.77 -41.19 0.45
N GLU A 405 -65.38 -42.42 0.78
CA GLU A 405 -66.21 -43.58 0.45
C GLU A 405 -67.19 -43.84 1.61
N SER A 406 -68.40 -44.11 1.26
CA SER A 406 -69.45 -44.67 2.13
C SER A 406 -70.22 -45.74 1.36
N PRO A 407 -70.80 -46.75 2.06
CA PRO A 407 -71.12 -48.05 1.57
C PRO A 407 -72.33 -48.07 0.70
#